data_dcab58973957d617f0bf03f07a18a5ae
#
_entry.id   dcab58973957d617f0bf03f07a18a5ae
#
_cell.length_a   1.000
_cell.length_b   1.000
_cell.length_c   1.000
_cell.angle_alpha   90.00
_cell.angle_beta   90.00
_cell.angle_gamma   90.00
#
_symmetry.space_group_name_H-M   'P 1'
#
loop_
_entity.id
_entity.type
_entity.pdbx_description
1 polymer ?
#
loop_
_entity_poly.entity_id
_entity_poly.type
_entity_poly.pdbx_seq_one_letter_code
_entity_poly.pdbx_strand_id
1 'polypeptide(L)'
;SNGVTTGAVTINGAIGSTSISVAANDSAKTIAANLNAIKGSTGVTATARTDVKLTVGTQSGSFTLSLRSENTTDVTVSFSLAAGSAADRLSTAVTAINEKSAKTGVTAALSDKGDYIILSNASGSDIAVGTGAGITNADAMTVTKLQADGTNAPLASTPAVTLAAVSTSAGV
;
A
#
# COMPACT_ATOMS: atom_id res chain seq x y z
N SER A 1 3.07 6.89 8.99
CA SER A 1 2.32 6.03 9.94
C SER A 1 1.31 5.18 9.18
N ASN A 2 1.23 3.89 9.50
CA ASN A 2 0.22 2.99 8.94
C ASN A 2 -1.12 3.04 9.74
N GLY A 3 -1.20 3.83 10.80
CA GLY A 3 -2.40 4.02 11.62
C GLY A 3 -2.60 2.95 12.71
N VAL A 4 -1.73 1.97 12.82
CA VAL A 4 -1.76 0.99 13.90
C VAL A 4 -1.27 1.66 15.19
N THR A 5 -2.04 1.51 16.26
CA THR A 5 -1.73 2.03 17.59
C THR A 5 -1.32 0.89 18.54
N THR A 6 -0.56 1.22 19.57
CA THR A 6 -0.17 0.26 20.61
C THR A 6 -1.41 -0.27 21.34
N GLY A 7 -1.43 -1.59 21.56
CA GLY A 7 -2.52 -2.25 22.29
C GLY A 7 -2.26 -3.74 22.50
N ALA A 8 -3.20 -4.41 23.14
CA ALA A 8 -3.22 -5.86 23.28
C ALA A 8 -4.43 -6.43 22.56
N VAL A 9 -4.25 -7.55 21.87
CA VAL A 9 -5.32 -8.29 21.20
C VAL A 9 -5.41 -9.67 21.85
N THR A 10 -6.57 -9.98 22.41
CA THR A 10 -6.83 -11.30 22.98
C THR A 10 -7.51 -12.19 21.94
N ILE A 11 -6.94 -13.36 21.73
CA ILE A 11 -7.44 -14.38 20.80
C ILE A 11 -8.05 -15.49 21.60
N ASN A 12 -9.33 -15.70 21.42
CA ASN A 12 -10.09 -16.82 21.99
C ASN A 12 -10.27 -17.87 20.89
N GLY A 13 -9.45 -18.90 20.92
CA GLY A 13 -9.48 -20.00 19.97
C GLY A 13 -10.07 -21.27 20.55
N ALA A 14 -10.21 -22.31 19.73
CA ALA A 14 -10.80 -23.58 20.13
C ALA A 14 -9.96 -24.35 21.18
N ILE A 15 -8.65 -24.11 21.24
CA ILE A 15 -7.72 -24.79 22.16
C ILE A 15 -7.53 -24.00 23.45
N GLY A 16 -7.62 -22.68 23.40
CA GLY A 16 -7.41 -21.79 24.56
C GLY A 16 -7.43 -20.32 24.17
N SER A 17 -7.13 -19.47 25.15
CA SER A 17 -7.10 -18.03 25.00
C SER A 17 -5.73 -17.46 25.35
N THR A 18 -5.19 -16.61 24.52
CA THR A 18 -3.90 -15.95 24.72
C THR A 18 -3.90 -14.55 24.07
N SER A 19 -3.16 -13.62 24.66
CA SER A 19 -3.04 -12.28 24.14
C SER A 19 -1.69 -12.05 23.46
N ILE A 20 -1.68 -11.22 22.42
CA ILE A 20 -0.47 -10.65 21.81
C ILE A 20 -0.41 -9.16 22.07
N SER A 21 0.79 -8.59 22.10
CA SER A 21 1.00 -7.16 22.10
C SER A 21 1.17 -6.67 20.67
N VAL A 22 0.55 -5.55 20.35
CA VAL A 22 0.71 -4.83 19.09
C VAL A 22 1.40 -3.51 19.40
N ALA A 23 2.49 -3.21 18.72
CA ALA A 23 3.18 -1.94 18.82
C ALA A 23 2.64 -0.92 17.81
N ALA A 24 2.87 0.36 18.07
CA ALA A 24 2.53 1.40 17.10
C ALA A 24 3.31 1.20 15.81
N ASN A 25 2.61 1.30 14.68
CA ASN A 25 3.12 1.07 13.34
C ASN A 25 3.54 -0.38 13.03
N ASP A 26 3.13 -1.36 13.81
CA ASP A 26 3.28 -2.76 13.40
C ASP A 26 2.59 -2.98 12.05
N SER A 27 3.27 -3.69 11.13
CA SER A 27 2.68 -4.10 9.87
C SER A 27 1.69 -5.26 10.08
N ALA A 28 0.77 -5.45 9.14
CA ALA A 28 -0.12 -6.61 9.17
C ALA A 28 0.68 -7.93 9.18
N LYS A 29 1.83 -7.96 8.50
CA LYS A 29 2.79 -9.08 8.51
C LYS A 29 3.30 -9.39 9.92
N THR A 30 3.73 -8.35 10.65
CA THR A 30 4.21 -8.51 12.03
C THR A 30 3.11 -9.03 12.94
N ILE A 31 1.91 -8.45 12.86
CA ILE A 31 0.76 -8.86 13.67
C ILE A 31 0.37 -10.32 13.36
N ALA A 32 0.32 -10.71 12.09
CA ALA A 32 0.03 -12.09 11.70
C ALA A 32 1.10 -13.07 12.17
N ALA A 33 2.38 -12.68 12.15
CA ALA A 33 3.48 -13.50 12.67
C ALA A 33 3.33 -13.71 14.19
N ASN A 34 3.00 -12.66 14.95
CA ASN A 34 2.76 -12.74 16.39
C ASN A 34 1.55 -13.64 16.72
N LEU A 35 0.48 -13.57 15.93
CA LEU A 35 -0.68 -14.47 16.05
C LEU A 35 -0.31 -15.91 15.74
N ASN A 36 0.47 -16.17 14.71
CA ASN A 36 0.91 -17.50 14.36
C ASN A 36 1.88 -18.10 15.39
N ALA A 37 2.63 -17.28 16.13
CA ALA A 37 3.49 -17.74 17.20
C ALA A 37 2.70 -18.37 18.36
N ILE A 38 1.45 -17.92 18.59
CA ILE A 38 0.56 -18.47 19.63
C ILE A 38 -0.45 -19.50 19.11
N LYS A 39 -0.30 -19.96 17.86
CA LYS A 39 -1.18 -20.95 17.24
C LYS A 39 -1.32 -22.24 18.07
N GLY A 40 -0.22 -22.72 18.67
CA GLY A 40 -0.22 -23.91 19.52
C GLY A 40 -1.12 -23.79 20.75
N SER A 41 -1.34 -22.56 21.25
CA SER A 41 -2.16 -22.28 22.43
C SER A 41 -3.61 -21.91 22.07
N THR A 42 -3.85 -21.45 20.85
CA THR A 42 -5.17 -20.95 20.44
C THR A 42 -5.82 -21.80 19.35
N GLY A 43 -5.04 -22.48 18.52
CA GLY A 43 -5.50 -23.16 17.31
C GLY A 43 -5.81 -22.21 16.14
N VAL A 44 -5.56 -20.91 16.31
CA VAL A 44 -5.84 -19.87 15.30
C VAL A 44 -4.63 -19.65 14.40
N THR A 45 -4.88 -19.54 13.09
CA THR A 45 -3.86 -19.16 12.09
C THR A 45 -4.26 -17.84 11.46
N ALA A 46 -3.30 -16.94 11.29
CA ALA A 46 -3.48 -15.63 10.67
C ALA A 46 -2.73 -15.53 9.35
N THR A 47 -3.35 -14.87 8.39
CA THR A 47 -2.72 -14.41 7.14
C THR A 47 -2.77 -12.88 7.10
N ALA A 48 -1.83 -12.28 6.40
CA ALA A 48 -1.77 -10.83 6.26
C ALA A 48 -1.77 -10.43 4.78
N ARG A 49 -2.35 -9.28 4.49
CA ARG A 49 -2.32 -8.62 3.19
C ARG A 49 -2.43 -7.13 3.41
N THR A 50 -1.79 -6.35 2.56
CA THR A 50 -1.90 -4.88 2.56
C THR A 50 -2.36 -4.42 1.20
N ASP A 51 -3.44 -3.66 1.16
CA ASP A 51 -4.00 -3.08 -0.06
C ASP A 51 -4.10 -1.56 0.05
N VAL A 52 -3.70 -0.88 -1.02
CA VAL A 52 -3.69 0.57 -1.12
C VAL A 52 -4.28 0.99 -2.46
N LYS A 53 -5.19 1.96 -2.44
CA LYS A 53 -5.73 2.60 -3.63
C LYS A 53 -4.79 3.71 -4.07
N LEU A 54 -4.31 3.66 -5.30
CA LEU A 54 -3.63 4.74 -5.99
C LEU A 54 -4.57 5.32 -7.04
N THR A 55 -4.99 6.56 -6.84
CA THR A 55 -5.76 7.31 -7.83
C THR A 55 -4.82 8.26 -8.56
N VAL A 56 -4.88 8.25 -9.87
CA VAL A 56 -4.13 9.17 -10.73
C VAL A 56 -5.12 10.08 -11.45
N GLY A 57 -4.86 11.38 -11.43
CA GLY A 57 -5.71 12.38 -12.09
C GLY A 57 -5.87 12.16 -13.60
N THR A 58 -6.73 12.96 -14.23
CA THR A 58 -7.09 12.80 -15.64
C THR A 58 -6.05 13.40 -16.62
N GLN A 59 -5.02 14.07 -16.12
CA GLN A 59 -4.01 14.72 -16.95
C GLN A 59 -3.13 13.68 -17.67
N SER A 60 -2.77 13.98 -18.91
CA SER A 60 -1.73 13.25 -19.64
C SER A 60 -0.35 13.77 -19.25
N GLY A 61 0.67 12.95 -19.36
CA GLY A 61 2.04 13.35 -19.08
C GLY A 61 2.87 12.21 -18.48
N SER A 62 4.08 12.56 -18.08
CA SER A 62 4.99 11.64 -17.40
C SER A 62 4.81 11.74 -15.90
N PHE A 63 4.77 10.58 -15.26
CA PHE A 63 4.61 10.43 -13.82
C PHE A 63 5.78 9.63 -13.27
N THR A 64 6.21 9.99 -12.08
CA THR A 64 7.26 9.26 -11.35
C THR A 64 6.85 9.17 -9.89
N LEU A 65 6.89 7.97 -9.34
CA LEU A 65 6.67 7.73 -7.91
C LEU A 65 7.82 6.89 -7.34
N SER A 66 8.01 6.97 -6.04
CA SER A 66 8.86 6.04 -5.30
C SER A 66 8.00 5.01 -4.58
N LEU A 67 8.43 3.76 -4.63
CA LEU A 67 7.72 2.63 -4.05
C LEU A 67 8.65 1.85 -3.11
N ARG A 68 8.19 1.62 -1.88
CA ARG A 68 8.87 0.80 -0.91
C ARG A 68 7.87 -0.07 -0.15
N SER A 69 8.24 -1.33 0.05
CA SER A 69 7.51 -2.26 0.89
C SER A 69 8.46 -3.28 1.51
N GLU A 70 8.86 -4.33 0.79
CA GLU A 70 9.85 -5.30 1.27
C GLU A 70 11.31 -4.87 1.04
N ASN A 71 11.52 -3.87 0.22
CA ASN A 71 12.82 -3.26 -0.06
C ASN A 71 13.17 -2.20 1.00
N THR A 72 14.47 -2.07 1.29
CA THR A 72 14.99 -1.07 2.26
C THR A 72 15.22 0.31 1.64
N THR A 73 15.41 0.38 0.32
CA THR A 73 15.64 1.61 -0.45
C THR A 73 14.48 1.85 -1.41
N ASP A 74 14.11 3.10 -1.59
CA ASP A 74 13.02 3.47 -2.50
C ASP A 74 13.33 3.03 -3.94
N VAL A 75 12.35 2.43 -4.60
CA VAL A 75 12.41 2.05 -6.01
C VAL A 75 11.59 3.06 -6.82
N THR A 76 12.25 3.72 -7.75
CA THR A 76 11.60 4.67 -8.66
C THR A 76 10.82 3.92 -9.74
N VAL A 77 9.57 4.32 -9.92
CA VAL A 77 8.67 3.83 -10.98
C VAL A 77 8.25 5.02 -11.82
N SER A 78 8.56 4.98 -13.12
CA SER A 78 8.19 6.02 -14.08
C SER A 78 7.27 5.44 -15.15
N PHE A 79 6.23 6.17 -15.49
CA PHE A 79 5.28 5.81 -16.52
C PHE A 79 4.70 7.06 -17.18
N SER A 80 4.19 6.91 -18.39
CA SER A 80 3.52 7.99 -19.11
C SER A 80 2.05 7.64 -19.31
N LEU A 81 1.18 8.60 -19.07
CA LEU A 81 -0.25 8.48 -19.28
C LEU A 81 -0.67 9.28 -20.53
N ALA A 82 -1.29 8.62 -21.47
CA ALA A 82 -1.93 9.27 -22.62
C ALA A 82 -3.30 9.87 -22.21
N ALA A 83 -3.85 10.74 -23.04
CA ALA A 83 -5.26 11.09 -22.97
C ALA A 83 -6.09 9.89 -23.40
N GLY A 84 -7.21 9.63 -22.72
CA GLY A 84 -8.06 8.48 -23.05
C GLY A 84 -8.90 7.99 -21.88
N SER A 85 -9.48 6.80 -22.01
CA SER A 85 -10.24 6.16 -20.93
C SER A 85 -9.34 5.88 -19.72
N ALA A 86 -9.92 5.88 -18.52
CA ALA A 86 -9.15 5.65 -17.30
C ALA A 86 -8.44 4.28 -17.32
N ALA A 87 -9.14 3.24 -17.78
CA ALA A 87 -8.61 1.88 -17.83
C ALA A 87 -7.40 1.77 -18.77
N ASP A 88 -7.49 2.29 -20.00
CA ASP A 88 -6.39 2.24 -20.97
C ASP A 88 -5.18 3.03 -20.50
N ARG A 89 -5.40 4.20 -19.90
CA ARG A 89 -4.35 5.05 -19.36
C ARG A 89 -3.60 4.37 -18.22
N LEU A 90 -4.34 3.83 -17.26
CA LEU A 90 -3.76 3.26 -16.04
C LEU A 90 -3.05 1.93 -16.26
N SER A 91 -3.33 1.22 -17.37
CA SER A 91 -2.64 -0.03 -17.71
C SER A 91 -1.12 0.12 -17.82
N THR A 92 -0.67 1.26 -18.33
CA THR A 92 0.77 1.58 -18.43
C THR A 92 1.42 1.70 -17.05
N ALA A 93 0.73 2.37 -16.12
CA ALA A 93 1.19 2.49 -14.74
C ALA A 93 1.21 1.13 -14.03
N VAL A 94 0.18 0.31 -14.23
CA VAL A 94 0.10 -1.06 -13.70
C VAL A 94 1.30 -1.89 -14.19
N THR A 95 1.60 -1.84 -15.47
CA THR A 95 2.75 -2.54 -16.06
C THR A 95 4.07 -2.08 -15.42
N ALA A 96 4.30 -0.77 -15.36
CA ALA A 96 5.53 -0.21 -14.80
C ALA A 96 5.74 -0.56 -13.32
N ILE A 97 4.67 -0.61 -12.53
CA ILE A 97 4.72 -1.02 -11.12
C ILE A 97 5.04 -2.52 -11.04
N ASN A 98 4.37 -3.36 -11.83
CA ASN A 98 4.56 -4.81 -11.82
C ASN A 98 5.97 -5.22 -12.27
N GLU A 99 6.62 -4.49 -13.16
CA GLU A 99 8.04 -4.69 -13.50
C GLU A 99 8.99 -4.54 -12.30
N LYS A 100 8.58 -3.83 -11.27
CA LYS A 100 9.34 -3.65 -10.03
C LYS A 100 8.88 -4.57 -8.89
N SER A 101 7.88 -5.41 -9.12
CA SER A 101 7.29 -6.26 -8.09
C SER A 101 8.30 -7.20 -7.42
N ALA A 102 9.24 -7.77 -8.19
CA ALA A 102 10.29 -8.63 -7.65
C ALA A 102 11.22 -7.91 -6.66
N LYS A 103 11.37 -6.58 -6.76
CA LYS A 103 12.17 -5.78 -5.83
C LYS A 103 11.36 -5.26 -4.65
N THR A 104 10.12 -4.87 -4.90
CA THR A 104 9.30 -4.17 -3.91
C THR A 104 8.36 -5.08 -3.14
N GLY A 105 8.07 -6.28 -3.65
CA GLY A 105 7.02 -7.14 -3.13
C GLY A 105 5.60 -6.59 -3.38
N VAL A 106 5.47 -5.52 -4.20
CA VAL A 106 4.19 -4.89 -4.50
C VAL A 106 3.75 -5.25 -5.91
N THR A 107 2.50 -5.68 -6.02
CA THR A 107 1.81 -5.89 -7.30
C THR A 107 0.75 -4.83 -7.51
N ALA A 108 0.43 -4.55 -8.75
CA ALA A 108 -0.59 -3.60 -9.15
C ALA A 108 -1.66 -4.26 -10.01
N ALA A 109 -2.91 -3.88 -9.80
CA ALA A 109 -4.05 -4.26 -10.62
C ALA A 109 -4.99 -3.07 -10.80
N LEU A 110 -5.76 -3.06 -11.89
CA LEU A 110 -6.85 -2.11 -12.05
C LEU A 110 -8.03 -2.51 -11.15
N SER A 111 -8.76 -1.50 -10.66
CA SER A 111 -10.07 -1.71 -10.06
C SER A 111 -11.05 -2.32 -11.08
N ASP A 112 -12.13 -2.91 -10.60
CA ASP A 112 -13.18 -3.51 -11.46
C ASP A 112 -13.76 -2.51 -12.48
N LYS A 113 -13.79 -1.22 -12.11
CA LYS A 113 -14.25 -0.13 -12.98
C LYS A 113 -13.12 0.49 -13.82
N GLY A 114 -11.86 0.11 -13.57
CA GLY A 114 -10.70 0.65 -14.26
C GLY A 114 -10.39 2.12 -13.94
N ASP A 115 -10.89 2.66 -12.84
CA ASP A 115 -10.80 4.08 -12.46
C ASP A 115 -9.67 4.40 -11.47
N TYR A 116 -9.07 3.38 -10.84
CA TYR A 116 -7.90 3.48 -9.97
C TYR A 116 -7.05 2.21 -10.00
N ILE A 117 -5.88 2.28 -9.40
CA ILE A 117 -4.95 1.15 -9.27
C ILE A 117 -5.01 0.65 -7.83
N ILE A 118 -5.07 -0.65 -7.65
CA ILE A 118 -4.91 -1.33 -6.37
C ILE A 118 -3.46 -1.80 -6.29
N LEU A 119 -2.73 -1.33 -5.29
CA LEU A 119 -1.41 -1.82 -4.93
C LEU A 119 -1.55 -2.82 -3.81
N SER A 120 -1.00 -4.01 -3.98
CA SER A 120 -1.12 -5.12 -3.03
C SER A 120 0.24 -5.66 -2.63
N ASN A 121 0.41 -5.93 -1.32
CA ASN A 121 1.49 -6.75 -0.79
C ASN A 121 0.89 -7.98 -0.12
N ALA A 122 1.17 -9.16 -0.68
CA ALA A 122 0.59 -10.44 -0.24
C ALA A 122 1.14 -10.94 1.10
N SER A 123 2.28 -10.42 1.56
CA SER A 123 2.85 -10.77 2.87
C SER A 123 2.32 -9.89 4.01
N GLY A 124 1.60 -8.79 3.69
CA GLY A 124 1.11 -7.83 4.67
C GLY A 124 2.16 -6.81 5.13
N SER A 125 3.26 -6.67 4.39
CA SER A 125 4.22 -5.58 4.61
C SER A 125 3.58 -4.23 4.27
N ASP A 126 3.96 -3.17 4.97
CA ASP A 126 3.48 -1.82 4.67
C ASP A 126 3.88 -1.41 3.25
N ILE A 127 3.01 -0.72 2.56
CA ILE A 127 3.30 -0.11 1.26
C ILE A 127 3.50 1.38 1.46
N ALA A 128 4.70 1.87 1.22
CA ALA A 128 5.00 3.29 1.20
C ALA A 128 5.08 3.76 -0.26
N VAL A 129 4.22 4.71 -0.59
CA VAL A 129 4.23 5.41 -1.87
C VAL A 129 4.67 6.83 -1.58
N GLY A 130 5.72 7.26 -2.22
CA GLY A 130 6.30 8.58 -2.02
C GLY A 130 6.56 9.27 -3.33
N THR A 131 7.02 10.49 -3.16
CA THR A 131 7.51 11.32 -4.24
C THR A 131 9.03 11.25 -4.22
N GLY A 132 9.65 10.75 -5.27
CA GLY A 132 11.11 10.78 -5.44
C GLY A 132 11.57 12.14 -6.00
N ALA A 133 12.87 12.38 -5.99
CA ALA A 133 13.43 13.53 -6.70
C ALA A 133 13.07 13.44 -8.20
N GLY A 134 12.55 14.51 -8.77
CA GLY A 134 12.19 14.58 -10.19
C GLY A 134 10.73 14.20 -10.51
N ILE A 135 9.82 14.25 -9.53
CA ILE A 135 8.41 13.98 -9.78
C ILE A 135 7.79 15.11 -10.59
N THR A 136 7.34 14.72 -11.77
CA THR A 136 6.41 15.53 -12.57
C THR A 136 4.99 15.06 -12.27
N ASN A 137 4.06 16.00 -12.06
CA ASN A 137 2.63 15.76 -11.83
C ASN A 137 2.25 15.00 -10.53
N ALA A 138 3.02 15.18 -9.45
CA ALA A 138 2.70 14.58 -8.14
C ALA A 138 1.31 14.96 -7.62
N ASP A 139 0.88 16.19 -7.82
CA ASP A 139 -0.42 16.71 -7.38
C ASP A 139 -1.62 15.98 -7.99
N ALA A 140 -1.39 15.21 -9.05
CA ALA A 140 -2.43 14.41 -9.69
C ALA A 140 -2.60 13.01 -9.07
N MET A 141 -1.82 12.63 -8.06
CA MET A 141 -1.85 11.30 -7.44
C MET A 141 -2.31 11.37 -5.99
N THR A 142 -3.22 10.47 -5.63
CA THR A 142 -3.65 10.30 -4.24
C THR A 142 -3.55 8.85 -3.82
N VAL A 143 -3.22 8.62 -2.56
CA VAL A 143 -3.10 7.29 -1.96
C VAL A 143 -4.11 7.17 -0.81
N THR A 144 -4.89 6.09 -0.82
CA THR A 144 -5.87 5.78 0.21
C THR A 144 -5.71 4.34 0.66
N LYS A 145 -5.73 4.08 1.96
CA LYS A 145 -5.73 2.72 2.50
C LYS A 145 -7.06 2.04 2.19
N LEU A 146 -6.97 0.77 1.79
CA LEU A 146 -8.14 -0.06 1.56
C LEU A 146 -8.33 -1.06 2.70
N GLN A 147 -9.56 -1.52 2.88
CA GLN A 147 -9.85 -2.66 3.74
C GLN A 147 -9.41 -3.94 3.02
N ALA A 148 -8.78 -4.84 3.76
CA ALA A 148 -8.30 -6.13 3.22
C ALA A 148 -9.41 -7.21 3.20
N ASP A 149 -10.68 -6.78 3.18
CA ASP A 149 -11.86 -7.65 3.18
C ASP A 149 -12.33 -8.04 1.76
N GLY A 150 -11.58 -7.63 0.73
CA GLY A 150 -11.91 -7.86 -0.67
C GLY A 150 -12.93 -6.88 -1.27
N THR A 151 -13.48 -5.95 -0.48
CA THR A 151 -14.43 -4.95 -0.99
C THR A 151 -13.73 -3.75 -1.63
N ASN A 152 -12.43 -3.60 -1.41
CA ASN A 152 -11.65 -2.43 -1.83
C ASN A 152 -12.24 -1.10 -1.34
N ALA A 153 -12.98 -1.15 -0.24
CA ALA A 153 -13.53 0.03 0.41
C ALA A 153 -12.41 0.81 1.12
N PRO A 154 -12.43 2.15 1.06
CA PRO A 154 -11.50 2.96 1.84
C PRO A 154 -11.66 2.68 3.33
N LEU A 155 -10.55 2.63 4.06
CA LEU A 155 -10.61 2.51 5.51
C LEU A 155 -11.23 3.80 6.08
N ALA A 156 -12.36 3.67 6.77
CA ALA A 156 -13.23 4.80 7.15
C ALA A 156 -12.55 5.89 8.00
N SER A 157 -11.42 5.58 8.63
CA SER A 157 -10.70 6.50 9.53
C SER A 157 -9.46 7.17 8.91
N THR A 158 -9.16 6.92 7.63
CA THR A 158 -7.93 7.45 7.01
C THR A 158 -8.25 8.32 5.80
N PRO A 159 -7.94 9.63 5.83
CA PRO A 159 -8.08 10.48 4.67
C PRO A 159 -7.12 10.04 3.55
N ALA A 160 -7.50 10.29 2.31
CA ALA A 160 -6.60 10.16 1.18
C ALA A 160 -5.41 11.12 1.35
N VAL A 161 -4.21 10.62 1.08
CA VAL A 161 -2.99 11.42 1.10
C VAL A 161 -2.66 11.82 -0.33
N THR A 162 -2.66 13.12 -0.61
CA THR A 162 -2.15 13.63 -1.88
C THR A 162 -0.62 13.56 -1.87
N LEU A 163 -0.05 12.98 -2.92
CA LEU A 163 1.39 12.95 -3.11
C LEU A 163 1.81 14.34 -3.64
N ALA A 164 2.32 15.18 -2.74
CA ALA A 164 2.87 16.48 -3.12
C ALA A 164 4.25 16.32 -3.74
N ALA A 165 4.56 17.11 -4.76
CA ALA A 165 5.92 17.25 -5.24
C ALA A 165 6.80 17.77 -4.09
N VAL A 166 7.89 17.08 -3.79
CA VAL A 166 8.91 17.65 -2.90
C VAL A 166 9.55 18.80 -3.66
N SER A 167 9.14 20.03 -3.36
CA SER A 167 9.93 21.18 -3.77
C SER A 167 11.25 21.07 -3.01
N THR A 168 12.33 20.75 -3.70
CA THR A 168 13.67 20.98 -3.21
C THR A 168 13.86 22.49 -3.18
N SER A 169 13.39 23.17 -2.13
CA SER A 169 13.91 24.46 -1.81
C SER A 169 15.36 24.22 -1.38
N ALA A 170 16.28 24.53 -2.28
CA ALA A 170 17.67 24.68 -1.90
C ALA A 170 17.69 25.78 -0.82
N GLY A 171 17.84 25.37 0.43
CA GLY A 171 18.15 26.29 1.50
C GLY A 171 19.51 26.88 1.21
N VAL A 172 19.55 28.19 1.10
CA VAL A 172 20.76 29.00 1.18
C VAL A 172 21.29 28.98 2.60
#